data_b041b400afdb81a270826d8d4bd93e4c
#
_entry.id   b041b400afdb81a270826d8d4bd93e4c
#
_cell.length_a   1.000
_cell.length_b   1.000
_cell.length_c   1.000
_cell.angle_alpha   90.00
_cell.angle_beta   90.00
_cell.angle_gamma   90.00
#
_symmetry.space_group_name_H-M   'P 1'
#
loop_
_entity.id
_entity.type
_entity.pdbx_description
1 polymer ?
#
loop_
_entity_poly.entity_id
_entity_poly.type
_entity_poly.pdbx_seq_one_letter_code
_entity_poly.pdbx_strand_id
1 'polypeptide(L)'
;MKNNLLLTFLFINFFNINFAQTSPLSYKRSSLHMVLIESETFPKKDLVIKAWNGFPFPEKYNNHTINSKSFNPAKYTVTDAEREAAGIKKPSEASKALSGAASAATGGIVGSNDPDMPIKIQKFIDETKLANQLVAKWFNRTNDGKMDSKYIAEKSIESASEETKSANSGTADLSESVYDDELIGGTFVVFSKLTFVENEPVARAIRDVLITQASSISMEMLRNKAIETANKAYEIGKVGYSVWTKVYLYQLVWNDQVADSFKNTFLKEGDATFGAKDWDKTDLFKLKLVGDENTSSLVTFSLKEKRTEEKIIELSTIRNIDNVFAKLQKKYIVFRPVTPISSIEPITAMIGLKEGLEAGDKFEILKRVKDKKTNKYIYESFATAKVDKGFPIFDNLYRPAGEPKVDDAGNPIVGPGFTTFNGGSKKASAGSHFLRLLN
;
A
#
# COMPACT_ATOMS: atom_id res chain seq x y z
N MET A 1 -2.72 37.86 -70.26
CA MET A 1 -3.23 36.55 -69.78
C MET A 1 -2.84 36.48 -68.30
N LYS A 2 -3.84 36.60 -67.43
CA LYS A 2 -3.68 36.63 -65.93
C LYS A 2 -4.03 35.24 -65.43
N ASN A 3 -3.05 34.57 -64.84
CA ASN A 3 -3.27 33.30 -64.10
C ASN A 3 -3.71 33.61 -62.65
N ASN A 4 -4.94 33.29 -62.31
CA ASN A 4 -5.43 33.33 -60.98
C ASN A 4 -5.07 31.99 -60.31
N LEU A 5 -4.19 32.04 -59.30
CA LEU A 5 -3.88 30.93 -58.41
C LEU A 5 -4.89 30.93 -57.25
N LEU A 6 -5.82 29.97 -57.25
CA LEU A 6 -6.82 29.80 -56.22
C LEU A 6 -6.17 29.05 -55.04
N LEU A 7 -5.88 29.75 -53.95
CA LEU A 7 -5.34 29.16 -52.74
C LEU A 7 -6.52 28.64 -51.89
N THR A 8 -6.71 27.33 -51.87
CA THR A 8 -7.70 26.69 -51.02
C THR A 8 -7.14 26.54 -49.60
N PHE A 9 -7.55 27.36 -48.67
CA PHE A 9 -7.28 27.22 -47.25
C PHE A 9 -8.10 26.08 -46.69
N LEU A 10 -7.46 24.96 -46.36
CA LEU A 10 -8.04 23.86 -45.60
C LEU A 10 -8.09 24.25 -44.13
N PHE A 11 -9.25 24.64 -43.62
CA PHE A 11 -9.50 24.83 -42.19
C PHE A 11 -9.52 23.48 -41.49
N ILE A 12 -8.42 23.08 -40.92
CA ILE A 12 -8.39 21.96 -39.95
C ILE A 12 -8.94 22.50 -38.63
N ASN A 13 -10.22 22.21 -38.37
CA ASN A 13 -10.81 22.39 -37.06
C ASN A 13 -10.17 21.40 -36.09
N PHE A 14 -9.19 21.87 -35.33
CA PHE A 14 -8.77 21.19 -34.11
C PHE A 14 -9.96 21.26 -33.13
N PHE A 15 -10.70 20.16 -33.03
CA PHE A 15 -11.57 19.94 -31.89
C PHE A 15 -10.66 19.87 -30.65
N ASN A 16 -10.50 20.99 -29.96
CA ASN A 16 -10.04 21.01 -28.59
C ASN A 16 -11.11 20.33 -27.75
N ILE A 17 -10.95 19.01 -27.57
CA ILE A 17 -11.69 18.29 -26.55
C ILE A 17 -11.05 18.77 -25.23
N ASN A 18 -11.61 19.83 -24.67
CA ASN A 18 -11.39 20.22 -23.30
C ASN A 18 -11.95 19.07 -22.45
N PHE A 19 -11.10 18.09 -22.11
CA PHE A 19 -11.35 17.25 -20.95
C PHE A 19 -11.42 18.23 -19.79
N ALA A 20 -12.63 18.50 -19.32
CA ALA A 20 -12.81 19.15 -18.05
C ALA A 20 -11.99 18.33 -17.05
N GLN A 21 -10.93 18.89 -16.55
CA GLN A 21 -10.08 18.34 -15.53
C GLN A 21 -10.91 18.35 -14.25
N THR A 22 -11.83 17.37 -14.13
CA THR A 22 -12.56 17.15 -12.89
C THR A 22 -11.50 16.83 -11.85
N SER A 23 -11.43 17.63 -10.81
CA SER A 23 -10.57 17.38 -9.66
C SER A 23 -10.70 15.91 -9.28
N PRO A 24 -9.59 15.18 -9.04
CA PRO A 24 -9.66 13.77 -8.74
C PRO A 24 -10.64 13.56 -7.59
N LEU A 25 -11.67 12.73 -7.82
CA LEU A 25 -12.68 12.42 -6.83
C LEU A 25 -12.00 11.88 -5.56
N SER A 26 -11.96 12.69 -4.53
CA SER A 26 -11.31 12.35 -3.26
C SER A 26 -12.24 11.43 -2.45
N TYR A 27 -12.26 10.15 -2.82
CA TYR A 27 -13.02 9.14 -2.09
C TYR A 27 -12.07 8.17 -1.40
N LYS A 28 -11.90 8.33 -0.08
CA LYS A 28 -10.96 7.56 0.73
C LYS A 28 -11.66 7.05 1.98
N ARG A 29 -12.02 5.77 1.98
CA ARG A 29 -12.73 5.14 3.10
C ARG A 29 -11.80 4.42 4.09
N SER A 30 -10.52 4.37 3.78
CA SER A 30 -9.51 3.78 4.65
C SER A 30 -8.45 4.80 5.02
N SER A 31 -7.93 4.67 6.22
CA SER A 31 -6.90 5.54 6.79
C SER A 31 -5.66 4.72 7.11
N LEU A 32 -4.50 5.33 7.01
CA LEU A 32 -3.23 4.64 7.13
C LEU A 32 -2.28 5.38 8.06
N HIS A 33 -1.69 4.65 8.99
CA HIS A 33 -0.50 5.02 9.74
C HIS A 33 0.65 4.08 9.39
N MET A 34 1.85 4.64 9.20
CA MET A 34 3.02 3.87 8.81
C MET A 34 4.08 3.94 9.89
N VAL A 35 4.63 2.78 10.25
CA VAL A 35 5.67 2.62 11.26
C VAL A 35 6.87 1.92 10.64
N LEU A 36 8.06 2.52 10.76
CA LEU A 36 9.30 1.90 10.35
C LEU A 36 9.80 0.94 11.44
N ILE A 37 10.03 -0.32 11.09
CA ILE A 37 10.74 -1.25 11.95
C ILE A 37 12.23 -0.95 11.82
N GLU A 38 12.85 -0.54 12.92
CA GLU A 38 14.28 -0.27 12.96
C GLU A 38 15.07 -1.56 12.68
N SER A 39 16.00 -1.46 11.78
CA SER A 39 16.87 -2.56 11.38
C SER A 39 18.30 -2.31 11.87
N GLU A 40 19.05 -3.38 12.00
CA GLU A 40 20.49 -3.31 12.17
C GLU A 40 21.17 -2.56 11.02
N THR A 41 22.44 -2.28 11.14
CA THR A 41 23.20 -1.61 10.08
C THR A 41 23.26 -2.50 8.83
N PHE A 42 23.00 -1.91 7.66
CA PHE A 42 23.12 -2.54 6.35
C PHE A 42 23.68 -1.53 5.35
N PRO A 43 24.22 -1.96 4.18
CA PRO A 43 24.76 -1.06 3.18
C PRO A 43 23.75 0.01 2.75
N LYS A 44 24.20 1.26 2.60
CA LYS A 44 23.36 2.38 2.10
C LYS A 44 22.11 2.66 2.96
N LYS A 45 22.10 2.29 4.24
CA LYS A 45 20.96 2.45 5.15
C LYS A 45 20.41 3.87 5.14
N ASP A 46 21.29 4.86 5.22
CA ASP A 46 20.87 6.27 5.28
C ASP A 46 20.10 6.70 4.04
N LEU A 47 20.50 6.24 2.85
CA LEU A 47 19.79 6.53 1.59
C LEU A 47 18.43 5.85 1.53
N VAL A 48 18.33 4.60 1.99
CA VAL A 48 17.06 3.86 2.06
C VAL A 48 16.10 4.51 3.05
N ILE A 49 16.58 4.89 4.24
CA ILE A 49 15.76 5.59 5.26
C ILE A 49 15.37 6.99 4.78
N LYS A 50 16.25 7.71 4.09
CA LYS A 50 15.92 8.99 3.46
C LYS A 50 14.80 8.83 2.44
N ALA A 51 14.86 7.79 1.60
CA ALA A 51 13.82 7.47 0.62
C ALA A 51 12.49 7.10 1.31
N TRP A 52 12.53 6.32 2.39
CA TRP A 52 11.35 6.02 3.21
C TRP A 52 10.71 7.28 3.79
N ASN A 53 11.50 8.18 4.34
CA ASN A 53 10.98 9.41 4.93
C ASN A 53 10.43 10.40 3.88
N GLY A 54 10.92 10.34 2.65
CA GLY A 54 10.53 11.22 1.55
C GLY A 54 9.50 10.62 0.59
N PHE A 55 9.09 9.36 0.77
CA PHE A 55 8.18 8.75 -0.19
C PHE A 55 6.77 9.37 -0.12
N PRO A 56 6.08 9.52 -1.26
CA PRO A 56 4.73 10.06 -1.30
C PRO A 56 3.75 9.17 -0.54
N PHE A 57 2.94 9.79 0.34
CA PHE A 57 1.92 9.04 1.06
C PHE A 57 0.95 8.34 0.08
N PRO A 58 0.52 7.07 0.34
CA PRO A 58 -0.37 6.34 -0.56
C PRO A 58 -1.70 7.06 -0.77
N GLU A 59 -1.96 7.50 -2.00
CA GLU A 59 -3.06 8.41 -2.36
C GLU A 59 -4.45 7.84 -2.12
N LYS A 60 -4.59 6.51 -2.10
CA LYS A 60 -5.87 5.82 -1.87
C LYS A 60 -6.31 5.79 -0.41
N TYR A 61 -5.49 6.27 0.50
CA TYR A 61 -5.74 6.27 1.94
C TYR A 61 -5.72 7.67 2.52
N ASN A 62 -6.51 7.90 3.57
CA ASN A 62 -6.37 9.10 4.39
C ASN A 62 -5.07 9.03 5.19
N ASN A 63 -4.35 10.13 5.26
CA ASN A 63 -3.15 10.23 6.09
C ASN A 63 -3.52 10.32 7.57
N HIS A 64 -3.41 9.20 8.28
CA HIS A 64 -3.67 9.11 9.71
C HIS A 64 -2.38 8.97 10.52
N THR A 65 -1.28 9.61 10.07
CA THR A 65 0.02 9.56 10.74
C THR A 65 -0.05 10.19 12.13
N ILE A 66 0.43 9.47 13.14
CA ILE A 66 0.63 9.89 14.52
C ILE A 66 2.12 9.91 14.88
N ASN A 67 2.48 10.28 16.12
CA ASN A 67 3.88 10.48 16.51
C ASN A 67 4.71 9.19 16.56
N SER A 68 4.12 8.03 16.85
CA SER A 68 4.79 6.73 16.93
C SER A 68 5.16 6.18 15.54
N LYS A 69 6.22 6.73 14.92
CA LYS A 69 6.61 6.44 13.54
C LYS A 69 7.70 5.38 13.38
N SER A 70 8.36 5.00 14.48
CA SER A 70 9.38 3.97 14.45
C SER A 70 9.21 2.98 15.61
N PHE A 71 9.72 1.77 15.41
CA PHE A 71 9.66 0.66 16.32
C PHE A 71 10.99 -0.06 16.35
N ASN A 72 11.61 -0.13 17.54
CA ASN A 72 12.84 -0.89 17.74
C ASN A 72 12.54 -2.28 18.32
N PRO A 73 12.59 -3.34 17.50
CA PRO A 73 12.26 -4.70 17.95
C PRO A 73 13.25 -5.28 18.96
N ALA A 74 14.46 -4.74 19.06
CA ALA A 74 15.47 -5.21 20.03
C ALA A 74 15.07 -4.89 21.49
N LYS A 75 14.17 -3.94 21.72
CA LYS A 75 13.63 -3.64 23.04
C LYS A 75 12.69 -4.70 23.59
N TYR A 76 12.20 -5.61 22.74
CA TYR A 76 11.16 -6.57 23.08
C TYR A 76 11.69 -7.99 23.04
N THR A 77 11.81 -8.62 24.20
CA THR A 77 12.10 -10.05 24.31
C THR A 77 10.82 -10.86 24.19
N VAL A 78 10.91 -12.06 23.63
CA VAL A 78 9.78 -12.99 23.48
C VAL A 78 10.12 -14.29 24.21
N THR A 79 9.26 -14.70 25.11
CA THR A 79 9.40 -15.91 25.88
C THR A 79 8.85 -17.12 25.12
N ASP A 80 9.24 -18.33 25.53
CA ASP A 80 8.70 -19.56 24.92
C ASP A 80 7.19 -19.71 25.17
N ALA A 81 6.69 -19.28 26.32
CA ALA A 81 5.25 -19.29 26.62
C ALA A 81 4.46 -18.36 25.67
N GLU A 82 5.01 -17.19 25.33
CA GLU A 82 4.37 -16.28 24.38
C GLU A 82 4.36 -16.84 22.95
N ARG A 83 5.44 -17.55 22.55
CA ARG A 83 5.47 -18.27 21.25
C ARG A 83 4.42 -19.36 21.19
N GLU A 84 4.32 -20.15 22.26
CA GLU A 84 3.31 -21.21 22.35
C GLU A 84 1.89 -20.67 22.31
N ALA A 85 1.61 -19.60 23.06
CA ALA A 85 0.31 -18.90 23.04
C ALA A 85 -0.03 -18.35 21.65
N ALA A 86 0.97 -17.88 20.89
CA ALA A 86 0.83 -17.40 19.53
C ALA A 86 0.80 -18.52 18.47
N GLY A 87 0.90 -19.80 18.88
CA GLY A 87 0.96 -20.93 17.96
C GLY A 87 2.24 -21.02 17.10
N ILE A 88 3.30 -20.32 17.52
CA ILE A 88 4.58 -20.30 16.82
C ILE A 88 5.38 -21.53 17.23
N LYS A 89 5.52 -22.47 16.31
CA LYS A 89 6.36 -23.66 16.53
C LYS A 89 7.83 -23.29 16.64
N LYS A 90 8.54 -23.87 17.61
CA LYS A 90 9.99 -23.78 17.66
C LYS A 90 10.58 -24.27 16.32
N PRO A 91 11.46 -23.50 15.66
CA PRO A 91 12.12 -23.96 14.45
C PRO A 91 12.87 -25.26 14.77
N SER A 92 12.72 -26.29 13.91
CA SER A 92 13.53 -27.50 14.02
C SER A 92 15.00 -27.17 13.82
N GLU A 93 15.91 -27.99 14.36
CA GLU A 93 17.36 -27.79 14.17
C GLU A 93 17.73 -27.79 12.67
N ALA A 94 17.06 -28.59 11.84
CA ALA A 94 17.22 -28.58 10.39
C ALA A 94 16.76 -27.24 9.78
N SER A 95 15.64 -26.66 10.27
CA SER A 95 15.15 -25.36 9.83
C SER A 95 16.08 -24.22 10.28
N LYS A 96 16.66 -24.31 11.49
CA LYS A 96 17.66 -23.36 11.97
C LYS A 96 18.95 -23.44 11.16
N ALA A 97 19.42 -24.63 10.83
CA ALA A 97 20.61 -24.83 10.01
C ALA A 97 20.40 -24.29 8.59
N LEU A 98 19.22 -24.52 7.98
CA LEU A 98 18.89 -24.02 6.64
C LEU A 98 18.72 -22.50 6.65
N SER A 99 18.03 -21.93 7.63
CA SER A 99 17.88 -20.48 7.78
C SER A 99 19.21 -19.84 8.16
N GLY A 100 20.04 -20.49 8.96
CA GLY A 100 21.40 -20.04 9.31
C GLY A 100 22.32 -20.05 8.09
N ALA A 101 22.29 -21.08 7.27
CA ALA A 101 23.05 -21.15 6.02
C ALA A 101 22.57 -20.09 5.01
N ALA A 102 21.26 -19.92 4.84
CA ALA A 102 20.70 -18.88 4.01
C ALA A 102 21.00 -17.48 4.55
N SER A 103 20.95 -17.30 5.87
CA SER A 103 21.33 -16.06 6.55
C SER A 103 22.81 -15.74 6.40
N ALA A 104 23.68 -16.72 6.64
CA ALA A 104 25.13 -16.55 6.45
C ALA A 104 25.49 -16.25 5.00
N ALA A 105 24.83 -16.93 4.04
CA ALA A 105 25.02 -16.75 2.61
C ALA A 105 24.53 -15.38 2.12
N THR A 106 23.57 -14.76 2.80
CA THR A 106 22.92 -13.52 2.37
C THR A 106 23.20 -12.34 3.32
N GLY A 107 24.20 -12.46 4.21
CA GLY A 107 24.51 -11.43 5.18
C GLY A 107 23.34 -11.15 6.16
N GLY A 108 22.58 -12.18 6.51
CA GLY A 108 21.47 -12.08 7.46
C GLY A 108 20.11 -11.73 6.89
N ILE A 109 19.94 -11.67 5.56
CA ILE A 109 18.80 -11.07 4.91
C ILE A 109 17.78 -12.10 4.41
N VAL A 110 18.21 -13.15 3.74
CA VAL A 110 17.35 -14.28 3.35
C VAL A 110 17.30 -15.27 4.52
N GLY A 111 16.31 -15.16 5.34
CA GLY A 111 16.15 -15.94 6.57
C GLY A 111 15.73 -15.11 7.78
N SER A 112 15.73 -13.79 7.66
CA SER A 112 15.23 -12.89 8.70
C SER A 112 13.69 -12.77 8.74
N ASN A 113 12.98 -13.87 8.46
CA ASN A 113 11.62 -14.03 8.95
C ASN A 113 11.75 -14.24 10.47
N ASP A 114 11.85 -13.14 11.21
CA ASP A 114 11.74 -13.21 12.65
C ASP A 114 10.31 -13.66 12.99
N PRO A 115 10.10 -14.94 13.36
CA PRO A 115 8.77 -15.44 13.66
C PRO A 115 8.16 -14.74 14.88
N ASP A 116 9.00 -14.13 15.70
CA ASP A 116 8.63 -13.41 16.91
C ASP A 116 8.15 -11.97 16.58
N MET A 117 8.38 -11.48 15.36
CA MET A 117 8.08 -10.09 15.02
C MET A 117 6.63 -9.69 15.30
N PRO A 118 5.60 -10.49 14.99
CA PRO A 118 4.22 -10.14 15.34
C PRO A 118 4.01 -9.97 16.85
N ILE A 119 4.67 -10.79 17.69
CA ILE A 119 4.60 -10.68 19.15
C ILE A 119 5.29 -9.39 19.62
N LYS A 120 6.46 -9.08 19.08
CA LYS A 120 7.18 -7.85 19.39
C LYS A 120 6.39 -6.60 18.98
N ILE A 121 5.77 -6.63 17.80
CA ILE A 121 4.89 -5.55 17.35
C ILE A 121 3.69 -5.41 18.30
N GLN A 122 3.07 -6.50 18.74
CA GLN A 122 1.95 -6.45 19.67
C GLN A 122 2.37 -5.82 21.00
N LYS A 123 3.54 -6.20 21.55
CA LYS A 123 4.08 -5.56 22.78
C LYS A 123 4.28 -4.06 22.60
N PHE A 124 4.82 -3.63 21.45
CA PHE A 124 4.96 -2.21 21.13
C PHE A 124 3.60 -1.50 21.05
N ILE A 125 2.60 -2.11 20.39
CA ILE A 125 1.24 -1.57 20.29
C ILE A 125 0.63 -1.35 21.69
N ASP A 126 0.78 -2.35 22.56
CA ASP A 126 0.21 -2.34 23.92
C ASP A 126 0.92 -1.33 24.84
N GLU A 127 2.27 -1.29 24.79
CA GLU A 127 3.10 -0.37 25.59
C GLU A 127 2.86 1.09 25.20
N THR A 128 2.81 1.37 23.88
CA THR A 128 2.62 2.74 23.39
C THR A 128 1.16 3.16 23.32
N LYS A 129 0.23 2.25 23.64
CA LYS A 129 -1.22 2.49 23.46
C LYS A 129 -1.53 3.02 22.05
N LEU A 130 -0.90 2.39 21.04
CA LEU A 130 -0.98 2.85 19.65
C LEU A 130 -2.44 2.95 19.15
N ALA A 131 -3.28 1.98 19.50
CA ALA A 131 -4.70 2.00 19.15
C ALA A 131 -5.44 3.20 19.76
N ASN A 132 -5.13 3.54 21.03
CA ASN A 132 -5.72 4.70 21.71
C ASN A 132 -5.29 6.00 21.00
N GLN A 133 -4.03 6.11 20.57
CA GLN A 133 -3.53 7.29 19.83
C GLN A 133 -4.23 7.47 18.49
N LEU A 134 -4.52 6.36 17.77
CA LEU A 134 -5.25 6.41 16.50
C LEU A 134 -6.69 6.89 16.72
N VAL A 135 -7.39 6.38 17.74
CA VAL A 135 -8.74 6.85 18.08
C VAL A 135 -8.71 8.30 18.56
N ALA A 136 -7.72 8.69 19.40
CA ALA A 136 -7.55 10.07 19.86
C ALA A 136 -7.45 11.05 18.69
N LYS A 137 -6.75 10.68 17.63
CA LYS A 137 -6.62 11.52 16.44
C LYS A 137 -7.95 11.71 15.72
N TRP A 138 -8.80 10.69 15.62
CA TRP A 138 -10.12 10.81 14.99
C TRP A 138 -11.00 11.86 15.68
N PHE A 139 -10.84 12.01 16.99
CA PHE A 139 -11.64 12.92 17.82
C PHE A 139 -10.87 14.15 18.31
N ASN A 140 -9.79 14.54 17.60
CA ASN A 140 -8.97 15.71 17.94
C ASN A 140 -8.62 15.81 19.43
N ARG A 141 -8.36 14.66 20.09
CA ARG A 141 -8.08 14.67 21.51
C ARG A 141 -6.88 15.53 21.83
N THR A 142 -7.12 16.56 22.63
CA THR A 142 -6.12 17.53 23.10
C THR A 142 -5.33 16.98 24.30
N ASN A 143 -4.23 17.64 24.64
CA ASN A 143 -3.38 17.23 25.79
C ASN A 143 -4.14 17.32 27.13
N ASP A 144 -5.11 18.24 27.25
CA ASP A 144 -6.00 18.35 28.42
C ASP A 144 -7.18 17.38 28.39
N GLY A 145 -7.27 16.52 27.37
CA GLY A 145 -8.25 15.44 27.29
C GLY A 145 -9.55 15.77 26.57
N LYS A 146 -9.76 17.01 26.12
CA LYS A 146 -10.94 17.37 25.34
C LYS A 146 -10.95 16.64 24.00
N MET A 147 -12.15 16.30 23.55
CA MET A 147 -12.40 15.68 22.26
C MET A 147 -13.49 16.43 21.51
N ASP A 148 -13.44 16.38 20.17
CA ASP A 148 -14.50 16.84 19.29
C ASP A 148 -14.57 15.98 18.03
N SER A 149 -15.70 16.03 17.34
CA SER A 149 -15.95 15.25 16.13
C SER A 149 -15.59 16.00 14.83
N LYS A 150 -14.95 17.16 14.89
CA LYS A 150 -14.69 18.00 13.69
C LYS A 150 -13.85 17.28 12.66
N TYR A 151 -12.73 16.68 13.10
CA TYR A 151 -11.81 16.02 12.16
C TYR A 151 -12.48 14.82 11.45
N ILE A 152 -13.19 13.97 12.20
CA ILE A 152 -13.88 12.83 11.59
C ILE A 152 -15.04 13.29 10.70
N ALA A 153 -15.79 14.33 11.09
CA ALA A 153 -16.83 14.92 10.26
C ALA A 153 -16.27 15.46 8.93
N GLU A 154 -15.18 16.21 8.98
CA GLU A 154 -14.49 16.71 7.77
C GLU A 154 -14.08 15.56 6.85
N LYS A 155 -13.48 14.50 7.40
CA LYS A 155 -13.08 13.32 6.62
C LYS A 155 -14.29 12.54 6.09
N SER A 156 -15.37 12.48 6.80
CA SER A 156 -16.63 11.88 6.34
C SER A 156 -17.21 12.61 5.13
N ILE A 157 -17.22 13.94 5.16
CA ILE A 157 -17.69 14.78 4.05
C ILE A 157 -16.73 14.65 2.85
N GLU A 158 -15.43 14.80 3.08
CA GLU A 158 -14.40 14.67 2.05
C GLU A 158 -14.49 13.33 1.33
N SER A 159 -14.77 12.26 2.08
CA SER A 159 -14.85 10.88 1.61
C SER A 159 -16.27 10.45 1.20
N ALA A 160 -17.23 11.36 1.09
CA ALA A 160 -18.56 11.06 0.61
C ALA A 160 -18.59 10.92 -0.92
N SER A 161 -19.52 10.09 -1.44
CA SER A 161 -19.78 10.05 -2.89
C SER A 161 -20.41 11.35 -3.38
N GLU A 162 -20.26 11.66 -4.66
CA GLU A 162 -20.86 12.87 -5.25
C GLU A 162 -22.38 12.89 -5.08
N GLU A 163 -23.04 11.73 -5.15
CA GLU A 163 -24.48 11.61 -4.88
C GLU A 163 -24.83 12.02 -3.44
N THR A 164 -24.02 11.57 -2.46
CA THR A 164 -24.20 11.92 -1.04
C THR A 164 -23.90 13.40 -0.80
N LYS A 165 -22.87 13.95 -1.42
CA LYS A 165 -22.54 15.37 -1.32
C LYS A 165 -23.67 16.25 -1.87
N SER A 166 -24.25 15.87 -3.01
CA SER A 166 -25.36 16.58 -3.65
C SER A 166 -26.64 16.51 -2.82
N ALA A 167 -26.95 15.35 -2.21
CA ALA A 167 -28.12 15.17 -1.37
C ALA A 167 -28.06 15.98 -0.06
N ASN A 168 -26.84 16.21 0.47
CA ASN A 168 -26.60 16.88 1.75
C ASN A 168 -26.26 18.37 1.64
N SER A 169 -26.27 18.93 0.43
CA SER A 169 -25.95 20.36 0.23
C SER A 169 -26.95 21.34 0.92
N GLY A 170 -28.02 20.84 1.53
CA GLY A 170 -29.02 21.64 2.22
C GLY A 170 -29.22 21.38 3.72
N THR A 171 -28.59 20.33 4.30
CA THR A 171 -28.75 20.03 5.74
C THR A 171 -27.43 19.66 6.37
N ALA A 172 -26.99 20.48 7.31
CA ALA A 172 -25.78 20.27 8.12
C ALA A 172 -25.89 19.12 9.14
N ASP A 173 -26.83 18.21 8.97
CA ASP A 173 -27.06 17.11 9.91
C ASP A 173 -26.36 15.83 9.44
N LEU A 174 -25.02 15.94 9.29
CA LEU A 174 -24.12 14.79 9.16
C LEU A 174 -23.78 14.17 10.53
N SER A 175 -24.56 14.52 11.54
CA SER A 175 -24.26 14.25 12.94
C SER A 175 -24.49 12.80 13.37
N GLU A 176 -24.84 11.86 12.49
CA GLU A 176 -25.09 10.50 12.97
C GLU A 176 -24.13 9.43 12.42
N SER A 177 -23.27 9.08 13.29
CA SER A 177 -22.61 7.79 13.64
C SER A 177 -22.23 6.78 12.54
N VAL A 178 -22.93 6.67 11.44
CA VAL A 178 -22.76 5.58 10.47
C VAL A 178 -21.54 5.75 9.56
N TYR A 179 -21.19 6.98 9.22
CA TYR A 179 -19.97 7.26 8.43
C TYR A 179 -18.71 7.10 9.26
N ASP A 180 -18.81 7.46 10.53
CA ASP A 180 -17.69 7.53 11.45
C ASP A 180 -17.18 6.14 11.79
N ASP A 181 -18.06 5.17 12.01
CA ASP A 181 -17.71 3.79 12.34
C ASP A 181 -16.97 3.10 11.19
N GLU A 182 -17.36 3.35 9.93
CA GLU A 182 -16.68 2.81 8.76
C GLU A 182 -15.27 3.41 8.62
N LEU A 183 -15.11 4.73 8.82
CA LEU A 183 -13.81 5.40 8.72
C LEU A 183 -12.88 4.97 9.84
N ILE A 184 -13.37 4.89 11.07
CA ILE A 184 -12.56 4.46 12.22
C ILE A 184 -12.16 2.99 12.04
N GLY A 185 -13.11 2.11 11.73
CA GLY A 185 -12.83 0.68 11.49
C GLY A 185 -11.95 0.42 10.26
N GLY A 186 -11.93 1.37 9.30
CA GLY A 186 -11.03 1.41 8.15
C GLY A 186 -9.64 1.95 8.45
N THR A 187 -9.24 2.07 9.72
CA THR A 187 -7.91 2.54 10.10
C THR A 187 -6.92 1.39 10.17
N PHE A 188 -5.84 1.52 9.41
CA PHE A 188 -4.77 0.52 9.30
C PHE A 188 -3.44 1.06 9.79
N VAL A 189 -2.60 0.15 10.29
CA VAL A 189 -1.20 0.39 10.59
C VAL A 189 -0.36 -0.58 9.79
N VAL A 190 0.63 -0.06 9.07
CA VAL A 190 1.61 -0.87 8.33
C VAL A 190 2.98 -0.69 8.98
N PHE A 191 3.47 -1.78 9.58
CA PHE A 191 4.84 -1.86 10.08
C PHE A 191 5.74 -2.36 8.95
N SER A 192 6.76 -1.59 8.58
CA SER A 192 7.62 -1.88 7.44
C SER A 192 9.07 -2.05 7.86
N LYS A 193 9.65 -3.21 7.54
CA LYS A 193 11.09 -3.48 7.67
C LYS A 193 11.72 -3.38 6.29
N LEU A 194 12.71 -2.50 6.16
CA LEU A 194 13.50 -2.31 4.94
C LEU A 194 14.90 -2.84 5.17
N THR A 195 15.45 -3.51 4.16
CA THR A 195 16.85 -3.94 4.11
C THR A 195 17.42 -3.74 2.72
N PHE A 196 18.71 -3.56 2.63
CA PHE A 196 19.43 -3.32 1.39
C PHE A 196 20.69 -4.16 1.38
N VAL A 197 20.90 -4.94 0.34
CA VAL A 197 21.92 -5.98 0.27
C VAL A 197 22.74 -5.82 -0.97
N GLU A 198 24.05 -6.05 -0.87
CA GLU A 198 24.89 -6.31 -2.03
C GLU A 198 24.48 -7.64 -2.66
N ASN A 199 24.34 -7.64 -3.98
CA ASN A 199 23.88 -8.83 -4.70
C ASN A 199 24.93 -9.93 -4.77
N GLU A 200 26.21 -9.59 -4.72
CA GLU A 200 27.29 -10.53 -4.92
C GLU A 200 27.27 -11.71 -3.92
N PRO A 201 27.18 -11.49 -2.59
CA PRO A 201 27.12 -12.60 -1.63
C PRO A 201 25.89 -13.48 -1.85
N VAL A 202 24.74 -12.88 -2.21
CA VAL A 202 23.49 -13.60 -2.50
C VAL A 202 23.62 -14.44 -3.77
N ALA A 203 24.11 -13.83 -4.85
CA ALA A 203 24.30 -14.50 -6.12
C ALA A 203 25.29 -15.67 -6.01
N ARG A 204 26.37 -15.49 -5.23
CA ARG A 204 27.37 -16.53 -4.96
C ARG A 204 26.73 -17.71 -4.23
N ALA A 205 25.96 -17.45 -3.18
CA ALA A 205 25.30 -18.49 -2.41
C ALA A 205 24.31 -19.30 -3.28
N ILE A 206 23.52 -18.62 -4.11
CA ILE A 206 22.57 -19.27 -5.04
C ILE A 206 23.34 -20.12 -6.05
N ARG A 207 24.43 -19.61 -6.65
CA ARG A 207 25.29 -20.37 -7.56
C ARG A 207 25.83 -21.64 -6.91
N ASP A 208 26.36 -21.54 -5.69
CA ASP A 208 26.98 -22.65 -5.00
C ASP A 208 25.97 -23.77 -4.67
N VAL A 209 24.72 -23.39 -4.30
CA VAL A 209 23.61 -24.33 -4.14
C VAL A 209 23.25 -24.99 -5.47
N LEU A 210 23.16 -24.24 -6.57
CA LEU A 210 22.83 -24.79 -7.89
C LEU A 210 23.95 -25.73 -8.40
N ILE A 211 25.22 -25.41 -8.17
CA ILE A 211 26.35 -26.27 -8.51
C ILE A 211 26.32 -27.56 -7.69
N THR A 212 26.02 -27.47 -6.39
CA THR A 212 25.87 -28.63 -5.51
C THR A 212 24.75 -29.56 -6.01
N GLN A 213 23.59 -28.98 -6.39
CA GLN A 213 22.49 -29.76 -6.97
C GLN A 213 22.85 -30.36 -8.33
N ALA A 214 23.55 -29.58 -9.19
CA ALA A 214 24.02 -30.07 -10.48
C ALA A 214 25.00 -31.25 -10.33
N SER A 215 25.79 -31.27 -9.27
CA SER A 215 26.75 -32.35 -9.00
C SER A 215 26.08 -33.73 -8.78
N SER A 216 24.79 -33.77 -8.41
CA SER A 216 24.02 -35.01 -8.30
C SER A 216 23.50 -35.53 -9.64
N ILE A 217 23.64 -34.80 -10.74
CA ILE A 217 23.21 -35.23 -12.08
C ILE A 217 24.22 -36.26 -12.61
N SER A 218 23.77 -37.48 -12.88
CA SER A 218 24.63 -38.55 -13.34
C SER A 218 25.19 -38.36 -14.76
N MET A 219 24.38 -37.71 -15.64
CA MET A 219 24.80 -37.46 -17.03
C MET A 219 25.71 -36.25 -17.11
N GLU A 220 26.98 -36.47 -17.44
CA GLU A 220 28.02 -35.41 -17.46
C GLU A 220 27.68 -34.20 -18.30
N MET A 221 27.15 -34.38 -19.50
CA MET A 221 26.76 -33.27 -20.39
C MET A 221 25.68 -32.40 -19.77
N LEU A 222 24.68 -32.95 -19.12
CA LEU A 222 23.60 -32.21 -18.46
C LEU A 222 24.12 -31.52 -17.18
N ARG A 223 25.01 -32.20 -16.45
CA ARG A 223 25.68 -31.61 -15.28
C ARG A 223 26.49 -30.39 -15.66
N ASN A 224 27.35 -30.50 -16.68
CA ASN A 224 28.18 -29.37 -17.13
C ASN A 224 27.35 -28.21 -17.64
N LYS A 225 26.24 -28.46 -18.35
CA LYS A 225 25.30 -27.41 -18.79
C LYS A 225 24.61 -26.73 -17.63
N ALA A 226 24.22 -27.47 -16.58
CA ALA A 226 23.62 -26.91 -15.36
C ALA A 226 24.62 -26.01 -14.60
N ILE A 227 25.89 -26.45 -14.47
CA ILE A 227 26.96 -25.65 -13.85
C ILE A 227 27.23 -24.38 -14.66
N GLU A 228 27.32 -24.48 -15.97
CA GLU A 228 27.50 -23.29 -16.87
C GLU A 228 26.33 -22.31 -16.69
N THR A 229 25.10 -22.80 -16.63
CA THR A 229 23.90 -21.98 -16.40
C THR A 229 23.96 -21.27 -15.05
N ALA A 230 24.36 -21.98 -13.98
CA ALA A 230 24.52 -21.41 -12.65
C ALA A 230 25.60 -20.29 -12.63
N ASN A 231 26.73 -20.51 -13.31
CA ASN A 231 27.80 -19.52 -13.42
C ASN A 231 27.34 -18.29 -14.22
N LYS A 232 26.62 -18.45 -15.34
CA LYS A 232 26.06 -17.33 -16.11
C LYS A 232 25.06 -16.52 -15.28
N ALA A 233 24.18 -17.20 -14.54
CA ALA A 233 23.24 -16.55 -13.65
C ALA A 233 23.95 -15.73 -12.54
N TYR A 234 25.06 -16.27 -11.99
CA TYR A 234 25.89 -15.56 -11.03
C TYR A 234 26.52 -14.30 -11.64
N GLU A 235 27.13 -14.39 -12.82
CA GLU A 235 27.76 -13.23 -13.47
C GLU A 235 26.79 -12.08 -13.72
N ILE A 236 25.52 -12.40 -14.04
CA ILE A 236 24.46 -11.40 -14.23
C ILE A 236 23.97 -10.86 -12.87
N GLY A 237 23.75 -11.75 -11.91
CA GLY A 237 23.14 -11.43 -10.64
C GLY A 237 24.04 -10.77 -9.61
N LYS A 238 25.37 -10.93 -9.72
CA LYS A 238 26.34 -10.43 -8.74
C LYS A 238 26.49 -8.92 -8.69
N VAL A 239 26.08 -8.22 -9.75
CA VAL A 239 26.27 -6.77 -9.88
C VAL A 239 25.08 -6.04 -9.26
N GLY A 240 25.37 -5.02 -8.42
CA GLY A 240 24.35 -4.14 -7.83
C GLY A 240 23.86 -4.57 -6.46
N TYR A 241 22.65 -4.14 -6.15
CA TYR A 241 22.04 -4.29 -4.82
C TYR A 241 20.59 -4.73 -4.94
N SER A 242 20.03 -5.26 -3.85
CA SER A 242 18.60 -5.57 -3.74
C SER A 242 17.98 -4.86 -2.54
N VAL A 243 16.84 -4.22 -2.76
CA VAL A 243 15.99 -3.68 -1.69
C VAL A 243 14.97 -4.76 -1.33
N TRP A 244 14.88 -5.07 -0.04
CA TRP A 244 13.91 -6.02 0.51
C TRP A 244 12.99 -5.28 1.47
N THR A 245 11.69 -5.52 1.33
CA THR A 245 10.67 -4.93 2.20
C THR A 245 9.79 -6.04 2.75
N LYS A 246 9.68 -6.12 4.08
CA LYS A 246 8.71 -6.96 4.79
C LYS A 246 7.75 -6.03 5.52
N VAL A 247 6.45 -6.29 5.38
CA VAL A 247 5.43 -5.49 6.05
C VAL A 247 4.46 -6.37 6.83
N TYR A 248 3.94 -5.80 7.91
CA TYR A 248 2.89 -6.38 8.74
C TYR A 248 1.73 -5.40 8.78
N LEU A 249 0.55 -5.85 8.36
CA LEU A 249 -0.68 -5.07 8.28
C LEU A 249 -1.54 -5.33 9.51
N TYR A 250 -1.87 -4.28 10.25
CA TYR A 250 -2.80 -4.31 11.37
C TYR A 250 -4.01 -3.44 11.05
N GLN A 251 -5.17 -3.81 11.60
CA GLN A 251 -6.41 -3.05 11.50
C GLN A 251 -6.92 -2.71 12.88
N LEU A 252 -7.44 -1.50 13.06
CA LEU A 252 -8.12 -1.09 14.28
C LEU A 252 -9.43 -1.89 14.43
N VAL A 253 -9.60 -2.51 15.58
CA VAL A 253 -10.85 -3.20 15.92
C VAL A 253 -11.87 -2.15 16.33
N TRP A 254 -12.87 -1.94 15.47
CA TRP A 254 -13.96 -1.03 15.71
C TRP A 254 -15.28 -1.70 15.33
N ASN A 255 -16.07 -2.05 16.30
CA ASN A 255 -17.40 -2.66 16.15
C ASN A 255 -18.39 -1.92 17.05
N ASP A 256 -19.67 -2.27 16.99
CA ASP A 256 -20.73 -1.59 17.73
C ASP A 256 -20.45 -1.57 19.22
N GLN A 257 -19.96 -2.67 19.79
CA GLN A 257 -19.65 -2.75 21.22
C GLN A 257 -18.52 -1.80 21.62
N VAL A 258 -17.46 -1.70 20.81
CA VAL A 258 -16.35 -0.77 21.05
C VAL A 258 -16.81 0.67 20.87
N ALA A 259 -17.59 0.95 19.81
CA ALA A 259 -18.14 2.28 19.54
C ALA A 259 -19.05 2.77 20.67
N ASP A 260 -19.98 1.93 21.14
CA ASP A 260 -20.88 2.26 22.23
C ASP A 260 -20.13 2.46 23.55
N SER A 261 -19.18 1.57 23.86
CA SER A 261 -18.31 1.71 25.03
C SER A 261 -17.50 3.00 24.99
N PHE A 262 -16.96 3.35 23.84
CA PHE A 262 -16.22 4.60 23.64
C PHE A 262 -17.12 5.82 23.87
N LYS A 263 -18.29 5.88 23.22
CA LYS A 263 -19.23 7.00 23.34
C LYS A 263 -19.69 7.19 24.80
N ASN A 264 -20.00 6.11 25.47
CA ASN A 264 -20.51 6.15 26.82
C ASN A 264 -19.44 6.47 27.89
N THR A 265 -18.17 6.12 27.63
CA THR A 265 -17.09 6.23 28.61
C THR A 265 -16.17 7.41 28.38
N PHE A 266 -15.88 7.72 27.09
CA PHE A 266 -14.81 8.63 26.75
C PHE A 266 -15.23 9.85 25.92
N LEU A 267 -16.35 9.80 25.19
CA LEU A 267 -16.78 10.89 24.33
C LEU A 267 -17.89 11.72 24.95
N LYS A 268 -17.49 12.85 25.57
CA LYS A 268 -18.38 13.97 25.84
C LYS A 268 -17.71 15.21 25.30
N GLU A 269 -18.20 15.69 24.18
CA GLU A 269 -17.57 16.79 23.44
C GLU A 269 -17.36 18.02 24.33
N GLY A 270 -16.14 18.55 24.25
CA GLY A 270 -15.76 19.75 25.00
C GLY A 270 -15.48 19.54 26.50
N ASP A 271 -15.70 18.32 27.07
CA ASP A 271 -15.48 18.03 28.48
C ASP A 271 -14.17 17.24 28.69
N ALA A 272 -13.11 17.92 29.09
CA ALA A 272 -11.80 17.30 29.34
C ALA A 272 -11.79 16.37 30.55
N THR A 273 -12.77 16.45 31.44
CA THR A 273 -12.82 15.61 32.65
C THR A 273 -13.48 14.27 32.41
N PHE A 274 -14.30 14.17 31.36
CA PHE A 274 -15.06 12.97 31.03
C PHE A 274 -14.12 11.88 30.48
N GLY A 275 -13.95 10.79 31.20
CA GLY A 275 -13.10 9.65 30.82
C GLY A 275 -11.60 9.95 30.71
N ALA A 276 -11.15 11.17 30.98
CA ALA A 276 -9.75 11.58 30.78
C ALA A 276 -8.75 10.74 31.59
N LYS A 277 -9.08 10.40 32.85
CA LYS A 277 -8.19 9.66 33.74
C LYS A 277 -7.97 8.20 33.33
N ASP A 278 -8.89 7.62 32.58
CA ASP A 278 -8.85 6.21 32.19
C ASP A 278 -8.42 6.01 30.73
N TRP A 279 -8.26 7.09 29.97
CA TRP A 279 -7.87 7.03 28.56
C TRP A 279 -6.58 6.26 28.30
N ASP A 280 -5.54 6.57 29.06
CA ASP A 280 -4.21 5.94 28.89
C ASP A 280 -4.12 4.54 29.53
N LYS A 281 -5.12 4.17 30.33
CA LYS A 281 -5.21 2.86 31.00
C LYS A 281 -6.12 1.88 30.28
N THR A 282 -7.06 2.37 29.47
CA THR A 282 -8.04 1.49 28.84
C THR A 282 -7.40 0.56 27.80
N ASP A 283 -7.88 -0.68 27.79
CA ASP A 283 -7.59 -1.70 26.79
C ASP A 283 -8.77 -1.89 25.82
N LEU A 284 -9.70 -0.93 25.76
CA LEU A 284 -10.87 -0.99 24.88
C LEU A 284 -10.46 -1.07 23.41
N PHE A 285 -9.44 -0.30 23.02
CA PHE A 285 -9.00 -0.23 21.62
C PHE A 285 -7.88 -1.23 21.35
N LYS A 286 -8.03 -1.97 20.28
CA LYS A 286 -7.08 -3.02 19.87
C LYS A 286 -6.72 -2.87 18.41
N LEU A 287 -5.48 -3.24 18.08
CA LEU A 287 -5.05 -3.48 16.71
C LEU A 287 -4.93 -4.99 16.49
N LYS A 288 -5.55 -5.49 15.42
CA LYS A 288 -5.51 -6.91 15.05
C LYS A 288 -4.63 -7.10 13.82
N LEU A 289 -3.73 -8.07 13.86
CA LEU A 289 -2.95 -8.48 12.71
C LEU A 289 -3.90 -9.02 11.62
N VAL A 290 -3.87 -8.39 10.45
CA VAL A 290 -4.56 -8.86 9.23
C VAL A 290 -3.68 -9.86 8.49
N GLY A 291 -2.38 -9.58 8.42
CA GLY A 291 -1.39 -10.46 7.83
C GLY A 291 -0.11 -9.71 7.43
N ASP A 292 0.68 -10.37 6.61
CA ASP A 292 1.98 -9.84 6.20
C ASP A 292 2.28 -10.12 4.73
N GLU A 293 3.16 -9.30 4.15
CA GLU A 293 3.68 -9.44 2.81
C GLU A 293 5.16 -9.06 2.74
N ASN A 294 5.81 -9.54 1.69
CA ASN A 294 7.18 -9.16 1.38
C ASN A 294 7.38 -8.97 -0.12
N THR A 295 8.36 -8.18 -0.45
CA THR A 295 8.82 -8.00 -1.83
C THR A 295 10.29 -7.65 -1.87
N SER A 296 10.92 -7.87 -3.01
CA SER A 296 12.29 -7.46 -3.29
C SER A 296 12.38 -6.87 -4.69
N SER A 297 13.25 -5.91 -4.85
CA SER A 297 13.61 -5.37 -6.17
C SER A 297 15.11 -5.31 -6.33
N LEU A 298 15.58 -5.72 -7.50
CA LEU A 298 16.98 -5.63 -7.89
C LEU A 298 17.30 -4.19 -8.28
N VAL A 299 18.38 -3.65 -7.70
CA VAL A 299 18.93 -2.35 -8.07
C VAL A 299 20.18 -2.60 -8.89
N THR A 300 20.08 -2.37 -10.19
CA THR A 300 21.23 -2.47 -11.10
C THR A 300 21.71 -1.09 -11.52
N PHE A 301 23.02 -0.90 -11.52
CA PHE A 301 23.67 0.30 -12.05
C PHE A 301 24.08 0.03 -13.48
N SER A 302 23.37 0.62 -14.45
CA SER A 302 23.78 0.54 -15.85
C SER A 302 24.76 1.66 -16.16
N LEU A 303 25.84 1.36 -16.88
CA LEU A 303 26.76 2.38 -17.41
C LEU A 303 26.09 3.40 -18.34
N LYS A 304 24.88 3.06 -18.84
CA LYS A 304 24.05 3.96 -19.66
C LYS A 304 23.08 4.79 -18.80
N GLU A 305 22.99 4.51 -17.51
CA GLU A 305 22.07 5.21 -16.59
C GLU A 305 22.63 6.60 -16.27
N LYS A 306 21.87 7.63 -16.55
CA LYS A 306 22.23 9.04 -16.27
C LYS A 306 21.96 9.45 -14.81
N ARG A 307 21.26 8.59 -14.03
CA ARG A 307 20.91 8.86 -12.65
C ARG A 307 22.07 8.60 -11.72
N THR A 308 22.14 9.37 -10.64
CA THR A 308 23.08 9.10 -9.54
C THR A 308 22.66 7.86 -8.75
N GLU A 309 23.61 7.24 -8.07
CA GLU A 309 23.36 6.10 -7.16
C GLU A 309 22.25 6.42 -6.17
N GLU A 310 22.27 7.61 -5.56
CA GLU A 310 21.26 8.07 -4.60
C GLU A 310 19.85 8.04 -5.21
N LYS A 311 19.68 8.58 -6.43
CA LYS A 311 18.39 8.58 -7.13
C LYS A 311 17.91 7.20 -7.52
N ILE A 312 18.83 6.30 -7.88
CA ILE A 312 18.48 4.91 -8.20
C ILE A 312 18.00 4.18 -6.95
N ILE A 313 18.67 4.36 -5.82
CA ILE A 313 18.29 3.77 -4.54
C ILE A 313 16.95 4.33 -4.07
N GLU A 314 16.75 5.66 -4.16
CA GLU A 314 15.48 6.33 -3.86
C GLU A 314 14.34 5.71 -4.67
N LEU A 315 14.46 5.71 -5.99
CA LEU A 315 13.45 5.19 -6.90
C LEU A 315 13.12 3.72 -6.63
N SER A 316 14.14 2.90 -6.45
CA SER A 316 13.97 1.46 -6.19
C SER A 316 13.32 1.21 -4.84
N THR A 317 13.68 1.97 -3.80
CA THR A 317 13.07 1.86 -2.46
C THR A 317 11.59 2.24 -2.51
N ILE A 318 11.25 3.36 -3.14
CA ILE A 318 9.87 3.84 -3.22
C ILE A 318 9.00 2.86 -4.04
N ARG A 319 9.49 2.41 -5.21
CA ARG A 319 8.78 1.41 -6.02
C ARG A 319 8.62 0.07 -5.30
N ASN A 320 9.58 -0.31 -4.48
CA ASN A 320 9.47 -1.52 -3.68
C ASN A 320 8.40 -1.40 -2.59
N ILE A 321 8.25 -0.21 -2.00
CA ILE A 321 7.15 0.10 -1.07
C ILE A 321 5.82 0.03 -1.81
N ASP A 322 5.68 0.67 -2.98
CA ASP A 322 4.46 0.59 -3.79
C ASP A 322 4.10 -0.86 -4.13
N ASN A 323 5.08 -1.67 -4.53
CA ASN A 323 4.86 -3.09 -4.86
C ASN A 323 4.36 -3.91 -3.67
N VAL A 324 4.88 -3.69 -2.46
CA VAL A 324 4.39 -4.41 -1.28
C VAL A 324 2.99 -3.97 -0.89
N PHE A 325 2.64 -2.69 -1.07
CA PHE A 325 1.28 -2.20 -0.90
C PHE A 325 0.31 -2.83 -1.92
N ALA A 326 0.70 -2.92 -3.19
CA ALA A 326 -0.07 -3.61 -4.22
C ALA A 326 -0.33 -5.08 -3.83
N LYS A 327 0.67 -5.80 -3.30
CA LYS A 327 0.50 -7.16 -2.79
C LYS A 327 -0.47 -7.23 -1.61
N LEU A 328 -0.39 -6.32 -0.65
CA LEU A 328 -1.34 -6.24 0.46
C LEU A 328 -2.77 -6.02 -0.05
N GLN A 329 -2.97 -5.12 -1.00
CA GLN A 329 -4.27 -4.84 -1.62
C GLN A 329 -4.80 -6.05 -2.39
N LYS A 330 -3.95 -6.76 -3.14
CA LYS A 330 -4.36 -7.97 -3.86
C LYS A 330 -4.78 -9.10 -2.90
N LYS A 331 -4.08 -9.27 -1.79
CA LYS A 331 -4.30 -10.39 -0.86
C LYS A 331 -5.39 -10.14 0.17
N TYR A 332 -5.46 -8.94 0.76
CA TYR A 332 -6.35 -8.65 1.89
C TYR A 332 -7.51 -7.74 1.47
N ILE A 333 -8.69 -8.32 1.34
CA ILE A 333 -9.90 -7.62 0.86
C ILE A 333 -10.24 -6.39 1.73
N VAL A 334 -10.01 -6.45 3.03
CA VAL A 334 -10.26 -5.34 3.97
C VAL A 334 -9.36 -4.13 3.70
N PHE A 335 -8.21 -4.36 3.06
CA PHE A 335 -7.23 -3.32 2.73
C PHE A 335 -7.36 -2.81 1.28
N ARG A 336 -8.24 -3.41 0.46
CA ARG A 336 -8.44 -2.99 -0.94
C ARG A 336 -9.10 -1.63 -1.00
N PRO A 337 -8.52 -0.68 -1.75
CA PRO A 337 -9.20 0.59 -1.98
C PRO A 337 -10.44 0.39 -2.84
N VAL A 338 -11.46 1.16 -2.55
CA VAL A 338 -12.66 1.33 -3.36
C VAL A 338 -12.46 2.61 -4.17
N THR A 339 -12.36 2.49 -5.50
CA THR A 339 -12.02 3.61 -6.37
C THR A 339 -13.24 4.08 -7.16
N PRO A 340 -13.61 5.37 -7.12
CA PRO A 340 -14.71 5.90 -7.90
C PRO A 340 -14.51 5.69 -9.41
N ILE A 341 -15.59 5.38 -10.10
CA ILE A 341 -15.64 5.40 -11.57
C ILE A 341 -15.62 6.85 -12.02
N SER A 342 -14.66 7.20 -12.89
CA SER A 342 -14.50 8.57 -13.42
C SER A 342 -15.36 8.82 -14.65
N SER A 343 -15.55 7.80 -15.50
CA SER A 343 -16.41 7.82 -16.70
C SER A 343 -17.05 6.46 -16.90
N ILE A 344 -18.18 6.42 -17.57
CA ILE A 344 -18.94 5.18 -17.86
C ILE A 344 -18.89 4.75 -19.33
N GLU A 345 -18.51 5.65 -20.25
CA GLU A 345 -18.42 5.38 -21.70
C GLU A 345 -17.08 5.91 -22.26
N PRO A 346 -16.05 5.12 -22.27
CA PRO A 346 -15.84 3.83 -21.59
C PRO A 346 -15.73 3.98 -20.07
N ILE A 347 -15.86 2.88 -19.33
CA ILE A 347 -15.60 2.89 -17.89
C ILE A 347 -14.13 3.19 -17.66
N THR A 348 -13.84 4.23 -16.85
CA THR A 348 -12.49 4.62 -16.48
C THR A 348 -12.38 4.86 -14.97
N ALA A 349 -11.20 4.65 -14.42
CA ALA A 349 -10.89 4.98 -13.03
C ALA A 349 -9.40 5.32 -12.83
N MET A 350 -9.10 6.15 -11.83
CA MET A 350 -7.75 6.56 -11.47
C MET A 350 -7.09 5.49 -10.59
N ILE A 351 -6.79 4.33 -11.17
CA ILE A 351 -6.06 3.22 -10.56
C ILE A 351 -5.13 2.64 -11.62
N GLY A 352 -3.90 2.25 -11.28
CA GLY A 352 -2.90 1.95 -12.29
C GLY A 352 -1.79 0.99 -11.86
N LEU A 353 -0.62 1.16 -12.44
CA LEU A 353 0.55 0.31 -12.22
C LEU A 353 1.04 0.33 -10.78
N LYS A 354 0.87 1.44 -10.05
CA LYS A 354 1.23 1.56 -8.64
C LYS A 354 0.44 0.58 -7.76
N GLU A 355 -0.81 0.32 -8.11
CA GLU A 355 -1.67 -0.67 -7.46
C GLU A 355 -1.45 -2.08 -8.02
N GLY A 356 -0.46 -2.27 -8.88
CA GLY A 356 -0.09 -3.54 -9.46
C GLY A 356 -1.08 -4.08 -10.49
N LEU A 357 -1.81 -3.20 -11.20
CA LEU A 357 -2.76 -3.61 -12.22
C LEU A 357 -2.07 -4.30 -13.39
N GLU A 358 -2.74 -5.33 -13.89
CA GLU A 358 -2.38 -6.06 -15.09
C GLU A 358 -3.56 -6.11 -16.07
N ALA A 359 -3.24 -6.23 -17.36
CA ALA A 359 -4.25 -6.31 -18.40
C ALA A 359 -5.15 -7.54 -18.21
N GLY A 360 -6.46 -7.31 -18.09
CA GLY A 360 -7.45 -8.36 -17.85
C GLY A 360 -7.79 -8.61 -16.39
N ASP A 361 -7.18 -7.90 -15.42
CA ASP A 361 -7.57 -7.95 -14.02
C ASP A 361 -9.06 -7.65 -13.88
N LYS A 362 -9.74 -8.43 -13.01
CA LYS A 362 -11.18 -8.36 -12.81
C LYS A 362 -11.53 -7.44 -11.64
N PHE A 363 -12.57 -6.66 -11.82
CA PHE A 363 -13.12 -5.76 -10.82
C PHE A 363 -14.61 -5.99 -10.65
N GLU A 364 -15.10 -5.84 -9.46
CA GLU A 364 -16.52 -5.67 -9.19
C GLU A 364 -16.88 -4.19 -9.25
N ILE A 365 -18.07 -3.92 -9.80
CA ILE A 365 -18.67 -2.61 -9.76
C ILE A 365 -19.63 -2.56 -8.59
N LEU A 366 -19.36 -1.63 -7.67
CA LEU A 366 -20.05 -1.49 -6.40
C LEU A 366 -20.95 -0.27 -6.39
N LYS A 367 -22.10 -0.41 -5.74
CA LYS A 367 -22.95 0.70 -5.32
C LYS A 367 -22.95 0.77 -3.80
N ARG A 368 -22.83 1.96 -3.25
CA ARG A 368 -22.95 2.19 -1.82
C ARG A 368 -24.43 2.38 -1.48
N VAL A 369 -24.97 1.54 -0.62
CA VAL A 369 -26.37 1.55 -0.23
C VAL A 369 -26.51 1.49 1.29
N LYS A 370 -27.59 2.05 1.82
CA LYS A 370 -27.90 1.97 3.25
C LYS A 370 -28.68 0.68 3.52
N ASP A 371 -28.09 -0.22 4.31
CA ASP A 371 -28.76 -1.44 4.76
C ASP A 371 -29.91 -1.08 5.71
N LYS A 372 -31.12 -1.52 5.37
CA LYS A 372 -32.34 -1.18 6.12
C LYS A 372 -32.40 -1.82 7.51
N LYS A 373 -31.67 -2.91 7.75
CA LYS A 373 -31.68 -3.63 9.04
C LYS A 373 -30.69 -3.03 10.02
N THR A 374 -29.49 -2.73 9.54
CA THR A 374 -28.40 -2.25 10.39
C THR A 374 -28.29 -0.73 10.38
N ASN A 375 -29.02 -0.05 9.47
CA ASN A 375 -28.91 1.39 9.21
C ASN A 375 -27.50 1.85 8.78
N LYS A 376 -26.60 0.90 8.43
CA LYS A 376 -25.22 1.15 8.00
C LYS A 376 -25.09 1.17 6.50
N TYR A 377 -24.10 1.89 6.01
CA TYR A 377 -23.76 1.84 4.59
C TYR A 377 -22.92 0.60 4.27
N ILE A 378 -23.31 -0.10 3.22
CA ILE A 378 -22.61 -1.27 2.68
C ILE A 378 -22.36 -1.10 1.19
N TYR A 379 -21.44 -1.89 0.65
CA TYR A 379 -21.19 -1.96 -0.78
C TYR A 379 -21.83 -3.20 -1.37
N GLU A 380 -22.79 -2.98 -2.26
CA GLU A 380 -23.42 -4.04 -3.04
C GLU A 380 -22.74 -4.15 -4.41
N SER A 381 -22.27 -5.34 -4.74
CA SER A 381 -21.74 -5.66 -6.08
C SER A 381 -22.91 -5.95 -7.03
N PHE A 382 -22.99 -5.24 -8.16
CA PHE A 382 -24.06 -5.45 -9.14
C PHE A 382 -23.55 -5.79 -10.53
N ALA A 383 -22.28 -5.65 -10.82
CA ALA A 383 -21.66 -5.97 -12.08
C ALA A 383 -20.16 -6.23 -11.93
N THR A 384 -19.54 -6.70 -13.00
CA THR A 384 -18.08 -6.87 -13.09
C THR A 384 -17.52 -6.17 -14.30
N ALA A 385 -16.29 -5.67 -14.19
CA ALA A 385 -15.51 -5.11 -15.27
C ALA A 385 -14.12 -5.75 -15.30
N LYS A 386 -13.39 -5.58 -16.39
CA LYS A 386 -12.01 -6.05 -16.54
C LYS A 386 -11.15 -4.92 -17.08
N VAL A 387 -9.89 -4.85 -16.65
CA VAL A 387 -8.91 -3.97 -17.28
C VAL A 387 -8.85 -4.29 -18.78
N ASP A 388 -9.11 -3.28 -19.60
CA ASP A 388 -9.18 -3.46 -21.06
C ASP A 388 -7.77 -3.65 -21.63
N LYS A 389 -7.59 -4.73 -22.41
CA LYS A 389 -6.31 -5.08 -23.03
C LYS A 389 -5.96 -4.18 -24.24
N GLY A 390 -6.94 -3.49 -24.78
CA GLY A 390 -6.77 -2.58 -25.93
C GLY A 390 -6.30 -1.17 -25.57
N PHE A 391 -6.22 -0.86 -24.28
CA PHE A 391 -5.81 0.45 -23.78
C PHE A 391 -4.64 0.34 -22.81
N PRO A 392 -3.75 1.34 -22.77
CA PRO A 392 -2.67 1.38 -21.81
C PRO A 392 -3.24 1.53 -20.38
N ILE A 393 -2.58 0.85 -19.42
CA ILE A 393 -2.87 1.03 -17.99
C ILE A 393 -2.29 2.37 -17.56
N PHE A 394 -2.99 3.08 -16.67
CA PHE A 394 -2.52 4.32 -16.06
C PHE A 394 -1.17 4.11 -15.38
N ASP A 395 -0.15 4.81 -15.89
CA ASP A 395 1.18 4.77 -15.34
C ASP A 395 1.34 5.84 -14.26
N ASN A 396 0.94 5.49 -13.04
CA ASN A 396 1.06 6.29 -11.83
C ASN A 396 2.27 5.92 -10.96
N LEU A 397 3.25 5.19 -11.52
CA LEU A 397 4.47 4.84 -10.80
C LEU A 397 5.25 6.08 -10.36
N TYR A 398 5.85 6.00 -9.18
CA TYR A 398 6.71 7.07 -8.68
C TYR A 398 7.85 7.36 -9.66
N ARG A 399 8.07 8.66 -9.89
CA ARG A 399 9.23 9.23 -10.56
C ARG A 399 9.75 10.41 -9.78
N PRO A 400 11.07 10.60 -9.70
CA PRO A 400 11.64 11.82 -9.12
C PRO A 400 11.08 13.07 -9.79
N ALA A 401 10.94 14.15 -9.03
CA ALA A 401 10.39 15.40 -9.53
C ALA A 401 11.14 15.90 -10.78
N GLY A 402 10.39 16.20 -11.83
CA GLY A 402 10.93 16.69 -13.10
C GLY A 402 11.41 15.61 -14.09
N GLU A 403 11.29 14.33 -13.74
CA GLU A 403 11.59 13.23 -14.66
C GLU A 403 10.32 12.78 -15.41
N PRO A 404 10.19 13.06 -16.72
CA PRO A 404 9.07 12.57 -17.52
C PRO A 404 9.19 11.06 -17.74
N LYS A 405 8.06 10.39 -18.01
CA LYS A 405 8.11 9.09 -18.66
C LYS A 405 8.65 9.27 -20.07
N VAL A 406 9.61 8.44 -20.48
CA VAL A 406 10.16 8.47 -21.83
C VAL A 406 10.05 7.10 -22.49
N ASP A 407 9.97 7.08 -23.84
CA ASP A 407 10.08 5.88 -24.64
C ASP A 407 11.56 5.42 -24.76
N ASP A 408 11.79 4.32 -25.48
CA ASP A 408 13.13 3.77 -25.69
C ASP A 408 14.06 4.73 -26.45
N ALA A 409 13.51 5.71 -27.16
CA ALA A 409 14.23 6.75 -27.88
C ALA A 409 14.48 8.01 -27.02
N GLY A 410 13.92 8.07 -25.79
CA GLY A 410 14.07 9.20 -24.88
C GLY A 410 13.01 10.30 -25.04
N ASN A 411 11.95 10.09 -25.82
CA ASN A 411 10.88 11.06 -25.99
C ASN A 411 9.86 10.99 -24.84
N PRO A 412 9.34 12.11 -24.33
CA PRO A 412 8.33 12.12 -23.29
C PRO A 412 7.04 11.39 -23.71
N ILE A 413 6.59 10.43 -22.90
CA ILE A 413 5.33 9.74 -23.10
C ILE A 413 4.29 10.36 -22.17
N VAL A 414 3.23 10.92 -22.76
CA VAL A 414 2.03 11.36 -22.04
C VAL A 414 1.02 10.23 -22.13
N GLY A 415 0.89 9.46 -21.04
CA GLY A 415 -0.12 8.41 -20.91
C GLY A 415 -1.47 8.94 -20.40
N PRO A 416 -2.54 8.15 -20.48
CA PRO A 416 -3.82 8.51 -19.89
C PRO A 416 -3.68 8.61 -18.37
N GLY A 417 -4.39 9.57 -17.74
CA GLY A 417 -4.46 9.74 -16.29
C GLY A 417 -5.41 8.72 -15.61
N PHE A 418 -5.85 7.69 -16.33
CA PHE A 418 -6.80 6.67 -15.89
C PHE A 418 -6.57 5.35 -16.60
N THR A 419 -7.07 4.26 -16.02
CA THR A 419 -7.17 2.96 -16.66
C THR A 419 -8.57 2.77 -17.23
N THR A 420 -8.67 2.18 -18.41
CA THR A 420 -9.92 1.83 -19.08
C THR A 420 -10.33 0.41 -18.75
N PHE A 421 -11.64 0.22 -18.54
CA PHE A 421 -12.23 -1.07 -18.21
C PHE A 421 -13.33 -1.41 -19.23
N ASN A 422 -13.42 -2.67 -19.62
CA ASN A 422 -14.52 -3.17 -20.41
C ASN A 422 -15.44 -4.10 -19.60
N GLY A 423 -16.68 -4.26 -20.04
CA GLY A 423 -17.73 -4.94 -19.28
C GLY A 423 -18.38 -3.99 -18.28
N GLY A 424 -19.23 -4.55 -17.43
CA GLY A 424 -19.99 -3.76 -16.47
C GLY A 424 -21.40 -3.44 -16.93
N SER A 425 -22.12 -2.64 -16.17
CA SER A 425 -23.52 -2.30 -16.40
C SER A 425 -23.64 -0.90 -17.00
N LYS A 426 -24.46 -0.77 -18.05
CA LYS A 426 -24.90 0.54 -18.59
C LYS A 426 -25.63 1.42 -17.55
N LYS A 427 -25.98 0.84 -16.39
CA LYS A 427 -26.61 1.56 -15.27
C LYS A 427 -25.60 2.15 -14.28
N ALA A 428 -24.30 1.95 -14.46
CA ALA A 428 -23.29 2.58 -13.64
C ALA A 428 -23.32 4.11 -13.83
N SER A 429 -22.96 4.86 -12.79
CA SER A 429 -22.85 6.32 -12.83
C SER A 429 -21.47 6.73 -12.31
N ALA A 430 -20.85 7.69 -12.99
CA ALA A 430 -19.59 8.25 -12.55
C ALA A 430 -19.76 8.94 -11.17
N GLY A 431 -18.77 8.82 -10.30
CA GLY A 431 -18.77 9.41 -8.95
C GLY A 431 -19.67 8.75 -7.92
N SER A 432 -20.65 7.92 -8.35
CA SER A 432 -21.61 7.24 -7.46
C SER A 432 -21.40 5.73 -7.43
N HIS A 433 -20.66 5.17 -8.38
CA HIS A 433 -20.28 3.77 -8.44
C HIS A 433 -18.75 3.63 -8.34
N PHE A 434 -18.31 2.48 -7.89
CA PHE A 434 -16.93 2.25 -7.50
C PHE A 434 -16.41 0.95 -8.07
N LEU A 435 -15.09 0.87 -8.26
CA LEU A 435 -14.38 -0.35 -8.63
C LEU A 435 -13.60 -0.88 -7.43
N ARG A 436 -13.71 -2.18 -7.19
CA ARG A 436 -12.86 -2.92 -6.25
C ARG A 436 -12.32 -4.17 -6.93
N LEU A 437 -11.01 -4.39 -6.81
CA LEU A 437 -10.34 -5.55 -7.40
C LEU A 437 -10.99 -6.86 -6.91
N LEU A 438 -11.30 -7.77 -7.84
CA LEU A 438 -11.63 -9.16 -7.55
C LEU A 438 -10.35 -10.01 -7.50
N ASN A 439 -10.40 -11.13 -6.79
CA ASN A 439 -9.33 -12.13 -6.81
C ASN A 439 -9.36 -12.95 -8.10
#